data_248e4d79446b3b0e58f1638572c3b4e4
#
_entry.id   248e4d79446b3b0e58f1638572c3b4e4
#
_cell.length_a   1.000
_cell.length_b   1.000
_cell.length_c   1.000
_cell.angle_alpha   90.00
_cell.angle_beta   90.00
_cell.angle_gamma   90.00
#
_symmetry.space_group_name_H-M   'P 1'
#
loop_
_entity.id
_entity.type
_entity.pdbx_description
1 polymer ?
#
loop_
_entity_poly.entity_id
_entity_poly.type
_entity_poly.pdbx_seq_one_letter_code
_entity_poly.pdbx_strand_id
1 'polypeptide(L)'
;MEACVFDLDGVLVDSEPVWEEVRRAFVADHGGAWQPDTQSRLMGMSTPEWAAYLHELGVDLPPEEIARGVVDQMAARYRDEVPLMPGAVEAVRRLSERTTLGLASSSPRRLIDVVLDAAGLTESFAATVSTEEVPRGKPAPDGYLEAARRIGADPGGCVAVEDSSNGLRSAYAAGMRVIAVPHPRYPPAPDALALAWRVLPGLDALTPESLSSRPQPGSLS
;
A
#
# COMPACT_ATOMS: atom_id res chain seq x y z
N MET A 1 -6.84 4.95 23.31
CA MET A 1 -7.12 3.83 22.41
C MET A 1 -6.21 3.97 21.24
N GLU A 2 -5.55 2.91 20.89
CA GLU A 2 -4.63 2.90 19.76
C GLU A 2 -5.43 2.89 18.45
N ALA A 3 -4.95 3.63 17.45
CA ALA A 3 -5.49 3.59 16.11
C ALA A 3 -4.67 2.62 15.26
N CYS A 4 -5.24 2.14 14.15
CA CYS A 4 -4.54 1.30 13.20
C CYS A 4 -4.49 1.99 11.84
N VAL A 5 -3.30 2.07 11.23
CA VAL A 5 -3.11 2.67 9.90
C VAL A 5 -2.66 1.59 8.93
N PHE A 6 -3.47 1.32 7.93
CA PHE A 6 -3.19 0.32 6.90
C PHE A 6 -2.44 0.92 5.71
N ASP A 7 -1.55 0.15 5.12
CA ASP A 7 -1.24 0.32 3.70
C ASP A 7 -2.36 -0.30 2.85
N LEU A 8 -2.34 0.00 1.55
CA LEU A 8 -3.30 -0.51 0.57
C LEU A 8 -2.71 -1.65 -0.25
N ASP A 9 -1.65 -1.32 -1.01
CA ASP A 9 -1.05 -2.19 -2.02
C ASP A 9 -0.20 -3.29 -1.35
N GLY A 10 -0.48 -4.56 -1.66
CA GLY A 10 0.17 -5.71 -1.01
C GLY A 10 -0.39 -6.06 0.38
N VAL A 11 -1.16 -5.16 1.02
CA VAL A 11 -1.85 -5.42 2.28
C VAL A 11 -3.32 -5.73 2.06
N LEU A 12 -4.07 -4.83 1.43
CA LEU A 12 -5.50 -5.01 1.16
C LEU A 12 -5.77 -5.51 -0.27
N VAL A 13 -4.88 -5.18 -1.21
CA VAL A 13 -5.02 -5.50 -2.64
C VAL A 13 -3.73 -6.13 -3.16
N ASP A 14 -3.82 -7.26 -3.88
CA ASP A 14 -2.72 -7.84 -4.67
C ASP A 14 -2.59 -7.06 -5.99
N SER A 15 -2.08 -5.82 -5.88
CA SER A 15 -2.08 -4.85 -6.98
C SER A 15 -0.97 -5.05 -8.00
N GLU A 16 0.17 -5.62 -7.62
CA GLU A 16 1.35 -5.72 -8.50
C GLU A 16 1.09 -6.46 -9.83
N PRO A 17 0.35 -7.58 -9.87
CA PRO A 17 0.02 -8.24 -11.14
C PRO A 17 -0.82 -7.37 -12.06
N VAL A 18 -1.75 -6.57 -11.49
CA VAL A 18 -2.60 -5.66 -12.26
C VAL A 18 -1.80 -4.47 -12.80
N TRP A 19 -0.90 -3.91 -11.97
CA TRP A 19 0.03 -2.87 -12.42
C TRP A 19 0.90 -3.35 -13.58
N GLU A 20 1.45 -4.58 -13.51
CA GLU A 20 2.24 -5.16 -14.59
C GLU A 20 1.41 -5.31 -15.88
N GLU A 21 0.23 -5.92 -15.78
CA GLU A 21 -0.68 -6.15 -16.90
C GLU A 21 -1.03 -4.82 -17.60
N VAL A 22 -1.49 -3.83 -16.82
CA VAL A 22 -1.94 -2.54 -17.35
C VAL A 22 -0.79 -1.75 -17.97
N ARG A 23 0.35 -1.64 -17.27
CA ARG A 23 1.52 -0.92 -17.81
C ARG A 23 2.05 -1.57 -19.07
N ARG A 24 2.12 -2.90 -19.11
CA ARG A 24 2.58 -3.64 -20.28
C ARG A 24 1.68 -3.46 -21.48
N ALA A 25 0.36 -3.53 -21.29
CA ALA A 25 -0.61 -3.25 -22.34
C ALA A 25 -0.49 -1.81 -22.82
N PHE A 26 -0.41 -0.84 -21.90
CA PHE A 26 -0.27 0.57 -22.24
C PHE A 26 1.00 0.86 -23.07
N VAL A 27 2.14 0.27 -22.69
CA VAL A 27 3.40 0.40 -23.44
C VAL A 27 3.25 -0.16 -24.87
N ALA A 28 2.64 -1.33 -25.02
CA ALA A 28 2.42 -1.95 -26.33
C ALA A 28 1.48 -1.13 -27.21
N ASP A 29 0.40 -0.58 -26.64
CA ASP A 29 -0.61 0.21 -27.39
C ASP A 29 -0.05 1.57 -27.87
N HIS A 30 1.03 2.07 -27.22
CA HIS A 30 1.63 3.37 -27.53
C HIS A 30 3.05 3.28 -28.11
N GLY A 31 3.37 2.14 -28.75
CA GLY A 31 4.59 1.98 -29.54
C GLY A 31 5.87 1.71 -28.75
N GLY A 32 5.79 1.59 -27.44
CA GLY A 32 6.95 1.28 -26.58
C GLY A 32 7.33 -0.21 -26.60
N ALA A 33 8.49 -0.53 -26.01
CA ALA A 33 9.02 -1.89 -25.96
C ALA A 33 9.25 -2.34 -24.51
N TRP A 34 8.38 -3.23 -24.02
CA TRP A 34 8.52 -3.84 -22.69
C TRP A 34 9.70 -4.80 -22.65
N GLN A 35 10.62 -4.62 -21.70
CA GLN A 35 11.79 -5.45 -21.51
C GLN A 35 11.56 -6.51 -20.43
N PRO A 36 12.33 -7.61 -20.39
CA PRO A 36 12.17 -8.67 -19.39
C PRO A 36 12.32 -8.20 -17.93
N ASP A 37 13.13 -7.17 -17.69
CA ASP A 37 13.40 -6.61 -16.36
C ASP A 37 12.56 -5.36 -16.03
N THR A 38 11.68 -4.93 -16.93
CA THR A 38 10.89 -3.70 -16.77
C THR A 38 10.08 -3.71 -15.48
N GLN A 39 9.32 -4.79 -15.21
CA GLN A 39 8.50 -4.86 -13.99
C GLN A 39 9.34 -4.71 -12.72
N SER A 40 10.47 -5.40 -12.64
CA SER A 40 11.33 -5.32 -11.46
C SER A 40 11.93 -3.93 -11.24
N ARG A 41 12.15 -3.17 -12.31
CA ARG A 41 12.62 -1.77 -12.23
C ARG A 41 11.52 -0.83 -11.76
N LEU A 42 10.28 -1.06 -12.17
CA LEU A 42 9.13 -0.22 -11.83
C LEU A 42 8.70 -0.34 -10.36
N MET A 43 9.03 -1.46 -9.72
CA MET A 43 8.65 -1.70 -8.33
C MET A 43 9.26 -0.65 -7.39
N GLY A 44 8.39 0.02 -6.65
CA GLY A 44 8.77 1.04 -5.66
C GLY A 44 9.05 2.43 -6.24
N MET A 45 8.96 2.62 -7.57
CA MET A 45 9.01 3.95 -8.18
C MET A 45 7.75 4.76 -7.87
N SER A 46 7.93 6.06 -7.66
CA SER A 46 6.83 7.02 -7.61
C SER A 46 6.16 7.19 -8.98
N THR A 47 4.95 7.74 -9.00
CA THR A 47 4.21 7.97 -10.25
C THR A 47 5.01 8.76 -11.29
N PRO A 48 5.69 9.88 -10.97
CA PRO A 48 6.53 10.58 -11.95
C PRO A 48 7.70 9.74 -12.46
N GLU A 49 8.34 8.95 -11.58
CA GLU A 49 9.50 8.14 -11.96
C GLU A 49 9.13 7.02 -12.93
N TRP A 50 8.09 6.22 -12.60
CA TRP A 50 7.69 5.14 -13.51
C TRP A 50 7.10 5.66 -14.83
N ALA A 51 6.40 6.81 -14.82
CA ALA A 51 5.89 7.39 -16.05
C ALA A 51 7.02 7.88 -16.96
N ALA A 52 8.05 8.53 -16.41
CA ALA A 52 9.25 8.91 -17.13
C ALA A 52 9.97 7.68 -17.70
N TYR A 53 10.09 6.62 -16.92
CA TYR A 53 10.72 5.37 -17.39
C TYR A 53 9.92 4.72 -18.52
N LEU A 54 8.59 4.70 -18.48
CA LEU A 54 7.77 4.20 -19.61
C LEU A 54 7.94 5.04 -20.88
N HIS A 55 8.11 6.36 -20.74
CA HIS A 55 8.46 7.22 -21.87
C HIS A 55 9.83 6.84 -22.47
N GLU A 56 10.84 6.57 -21.65
CA GLU A 56 12.15 6.08 -22.09
C GLU A 56 12.09 4.72 -22.82
N LEU A 57 11.08 3.89 -22.53
CA LEU A 57 10.82 2.65 -23.26
C LEU A 57 10.19 2.87 -24.65
N GLY A 58 10.01 4.12 -25.07
CA GLY A 58 9.51 4.49 -26.38
C GLY A 58 8.00 4.75 -26.46
N VAL A 59 7.32 4.91 -25.33
CA VAL A 59 5.93 5.36 -25.34
C VAL A 59 5.86 6.80 -25.86
N ASP A 60 5.16 7.02 -26.98
CA ASP A 60 5.06 8.32 -27.67
C ASP A 60 4.00 9.23 -27.03
N LEU A 61 4.15 9.47 -25.71
CA LEU A 61 3.32 10.40 -24.93
C LEU A 61 4.18 11.07 -23.86
N PRO A 62 3.85 12.30 -23.42
CA PRO A 62 4.48 12.92 -22.26
C PRO A 62 4.26 12.11 -20.99
N PRO A 63 5.21 12.09 -20.03
CA PRO A 63 5.09 11.33 -18.77
C PRO A 63 3.77 11.58 -18.02
N GLU A 64 3.28 12.81 -17.99
CA GLU A 64 2.02 13.16 -17.30
C GLU A 64 0.79 12.51 -17.98
N GLU A 65 0.82 12.34 -19.30
CA GLU A 65 -0.25 11.65 -20.04
C GLU A 65 -0.14 10.14 -19.86
N ILE A 66 1.08 9.59 -19.82
CA ILE A 66 1.33 8.20 -19.50
C ILE A 66 0.78 7.87 -18.11
N ALA A 67 1.14 8.68 -17.09
CA ALA A 67 0.66 8.51 -15.72
C ALA A 67 -0.86 8.50 -15.66
N ARG A 68 -1.50 9.49 -16.29
CA ARG A 68 -2.96 9.60 -16.32
C ARG A 68 -3.61 8.40 -17.01
N GLY A 69 -3.12 8.03 -18.20
CA GLY A 69 -3.69 6.91 -18.98
C GLY A 69 -3.58 5.57 -18.25
N VAL A 70 -2.43 5.27 -17.65
CA VAL A 70 -2.25 4.05 -16.85
C VAL A 70 -3.16 4.06 -15.62
N VAL A 71 -3.25 5.16 -14.88
CA VAL A 71 -4.13 5.27 -13.70
C VAL A 71 -5.61 5.15 -14.11
N ASP A 72 -6.00 5.68 -15.27
CA ASP A 72 -7.37 5.54 -15.82
C ASP A 72 -7.70 4.08 -16.13
N GLN A 73 -6.77 3.34 -16.74
CA GLN A 73 -6.94 1.91 -17.02
C GLN A 73 -6.96 1.08 -15.73
N MET A 74 -6.10 1.39 -14.76
CA MET A 74 -6.13 0.76 -13.43
C MET A 74 -7.48 0.98 -12.74
N ALA A 75 -7.98 2.21 -12.74
CA ALA A 75 -9.27 2.54 -12.16
C ALA A 75 -10.44 1.82 -12.86
N ALA A 76 -10.39 1.65 -14.18
CA ALA A 76 -11.37 0.87 -14.93
C ALA A 76 -11.31 -0.61 -14.51
N ARG A 77 -10.10 -1.19 -14.46
CA ARG A 77 -9.89 -2.58 -14.06
C ARG A 77 -10.40 -2.88 -12.65
N TYR A 78 -10.16 -1.96 -11.70
CA TYR A 78 -10.64 -2.10 -10.31
C TYR A 78 -12.16 -1.92 -10.15
N ARG A 79 -12.84 -1.21 -11.06
CA ARG A 79 -14.32 -1.17 -11.06
C ARG A 79 -14.93 -2.50 -11.52
N ASP A 80 -14.23 -3.22 -12.40
CA ASP A 80 -14.67 -4.54 -12.85
C ASP A 80 -14.38 -5.59 -11.76
N GLU A 81 -13.16 -5.60 -11.23
CA GLU A 81 -12.73 -6.54 -10.19
C GLU A 81 -11.53 -6.01 -9.43
N VAL A 82 -11.63 -5.92 -8.10
CA VAL A 82 -10.50 -5.63 -7.21
C VAL A 82 -9.89 -6.94 -6.71
N PRO A 83 -8.61 -7.22 -6.97
CA PRO A 83 -7.94 -8.41 -6.47
C PRO A 83 -7.60 -8.25 -4.97
N LEU A 84 -8.58 -8.42 -4.10
CA LEU A 84 -8.40 -8.30 -2.67
C LEU A 84 -7.48 -9.39 -2.11
N MET A 85 -6.62 -8.99 -1.17
CA MET A 85 -5.83 -9.95 -0.40
C MET A 85 -6.74 -10.83 0.46
N PRO A 86 -6.40 -12.13 0.63
CA PRO A 86 -7.19 -13.02 1.48
C PRO A 86 -7.39 -12.45 2.89
N GLY A 87 -8.64 -12.39 3.34
CA GLY A 87 -9.00 -11.87 4.67
C GLY A 87 -8.99 -10.34 4.81
N ALA A 88 -8.77 -9.57 3.73
CA ALA A 88 -8.66 -8.10 3.81
C ALA A 88 -9.93 -7.43 4.32
N VAL A 89 -11.08 -7.76 3.74
CA VAL A 89 -12.38 -7.17 4.13
C VAL A 89 -12.73 -7.54 5.57
N GLU A 90 -12.53 -8.79 5.93
CA GLU A 90 -12.82 -9.32 7.26
C GLU A 90 -11.92 -8.68 8.32
N ALA A 91 -10.63 -8.49 8.03
CA ALA A 91 -9.69 -7.85 8.94
C ALA A 91 -10.04 -6.38 9.17
N VAL A 92 -10.34 -5.63 8.11
CA VAL A 92 -10.73 -4.22 8.22
C VAL A 92 -12.03 -4.09 9.02
N ARG A 93 -13.06 -4.85 8.70
CA ARG A 93 -14.33 -4.81 9.42
C ARG A 93 -14.18 -5.19 10.89
N ARG A 94 -13.48 -6.27 11.18
CA ARG A 94 -13.20 -6.73 12.55
C ARG A 94 -12.48 -5.67 13.38
N LEU A 95 -11.52 -4.94 12.80
CA LEU A 95 -10.78 -3.92 13.52
C LEU A 95 -11.57 -2.61 13.64
N SER A 96 -12.34 -2.21 12.63
CA SER A 96 -13.15 -0.98 12.67
C SER A 96 -14.18 -0.96 13.79
N GLU A 97 -14.64 -2.13 14.25
CA GLU A 97 -15.54 -2.26 15.40
C GLU A 97 -14.87 -1.90 16.75
N ARG A 98 -13.55 -1.89 16.81
CA ARG A 98 -12.78 -1.81 18.06
C ARG A 98 -11.79 -0.67 18.12
N THR A 99 -11.37 -0.15 16.95
CA THR A 99 -10.35 0.90 16.87
C THR A 99 -10.60 1.81 15.66
N THR A 100 -10.10 3.03 15.75
CA THR A 100 -10.15 3.96 14.61
C THR A 100 -9.15 3.52 13.55
N LEU A 101 -9.60 3.42 12.29
CA LEU A 101 -8.75 3.05 11.18
C LEU A 101 -8.38 4.26 10.33
N GLY A 102 -7.12 4.32 9.92
CA GLY A 102 -6.57 5.17 8.88
C GLY A 102 -5.97 4.35 7.76
N LEU A 103 -5.73 4.98 6.61
CA LEU A 103 -5.02 4.38 5.48
C LEU A 103 -3.96 5.35 4.97
N ALA A 104 -2.75 4.85 4.64
CA ALA A 104 -1.65 5.60 4.05
C ALA A 104 -1.02 4.79 2.92
N SER A 105 -1.27 5.18 1.65
CA SER A 105 -0.83 4.45 0.47
C SER A 105 0.02 5.30 -0.47
N SER A 106 0.93 4.66 -1.21
CA SER A 106 1.65 5.26 -2.33
C SER A 106 0.82 5.37 -3.61
N SER A 107 -0.34 4.74 -3.64
CA SER A 107 -1.24 4.80 -4.78
C SER A 107 -1.86 6.19 -4.98
N PRO A 108 -2.11 6.59 -6.24
CA PRO A 108 -2.87 7.78 -6.55
C PRO A 108 -4.21 7.82 -5.82
N ARG A 109 -4.62 9.01 -5.37
CA ARG A 109 -5.89 9.23 -4.65
C ARG A 109 -7.07 8.52 -5.32
N ARG A 110 -7.17 8.66 -6.63
CA ARG A 110 -8.25 8.06 -7.42
C ARG A 110 -8.32 6.54 -7.29
N LEU A 111 -7.19 5.84 -7.21
CA LEU A 111 -7.17 4.37 -7.07
C LEU A 111 -7.56 3.96 -5.66
N ILE A 112 -7.13 4.69 -4.63
CA ILE A 112 -7.56 4.47 -3.26
C ILE A 112 -9.10 4.51 -3.18
N ASP A 113 -9.70 5.57 -3.72
CA ASP A 113 -11.15 5.78 -3.66
C ASP A 113 -11.91 4.66 -4.40
N VAL A 114 -11.47 4.30 -5.60
CA VAL A 114 -12.09 3.21 -6.40
C VAL A 114 -11.99 1.86 -5.68
N VAL A 115 -10.84 1.54 -5.11
CA VAL A 115 -10.64 0.28 -4.38
C VAL A 115 -11.52 0.20 -3.15
N LEU A 116 -11.55 1.25 -2.33
CA LEU A 116 -12.33 1.25 -1.09
C LEU A 116 -13.84 1.21 -1.37
N ASP A 117 -14.30 1.90 -2.42
CA ASP A 117 -15.70 1.86 -2.85
C ASP A 117 -16.08 0.46 -3.35
N ALA A 118 -15.32 -0.12 -4.26
CA ALA A 118 -15.57 -1.44 -4.81
C ALA A 118 -15.49 -2.56 -3.76
N ALA A 119 -14.62 -2.42 -2.74
CA ALA A 119 -14.52 -3.35 -1.61
C ALA A 119 -15.59 -3.13 -0.54
N GLY A 120 -16.38 -2.04 -0.60
CA GLY A 120 -17.33 -1.67 0.44
C GLY A 120 -16.67 -1.34 1.78
N LEU A 121 -15.51 -0.68 1.74
CA LEU A 121 -14.68 -0.34 2.90
C LEU A 121 -14.54 1.16 3.16
N THR A 122 -15.11 2.02 2.32
CA THR A 122 -14.99 3.48 2.44
C THR A 122 -15.30 3.98 3.85
N GLU A 123 -16.43 3.56 4.42
CA GLU A 123 -16.89 3.97 5.75
C GLU A 123 -16.11 3.32 6.92
N SER A 124 -15.24 2.36 6.62
CA SER A 124 -14.40 1.70 7.65
C SER A 124 -13.20 2.53 8.05
N PHE A 125 -12.78 3.47 7.21
CA PHE A 125 -11.63 4.32 7.43
C PHE A 125 -12.06 5.75 7.80
N ALA A 126 -11.64 6.21 8.99
CA ALA A 126 -11.88 7.59 9.43
C ALA A 126 -11.10 8.62 8.59
N ALA A 127 -9.97 8.24 8.03
CA ALA A 127 -9.21 9.03 7.07
C ALA A 127 -8.34 8.16 6.18
N THR A 128 -8.13 8.62 4.95
CA THR A 128 -7.22 8.02 3.97
C THR A 128 -6.24 9.07 3.45
N VAL A 129 -5.00 8.68 3.18
CA VAL A 129 -3.92 9.53 2.67
C VAL A 129 -3.26 8.87 1.48
N SER A 130 -3.19 9.59 0.37
CA SER A 130 -2.29 9.28 -0.74
C SER A 130 -0.95 10.00 -0.53
N THR A 131 0.17 9.39 -0.96
CA THR A 131 1.45 10.11 -0.97
C THR A 131 1.47 11.31 -1.93
N GLU A 132 0.50 11.43 -2.83
CA GLU A 132 0.30 12.65 -3.64
C GLU A 132 -0.09 13.88 -2.79
N GLU A 133 -0.57 13.67 -1.56
CA GLU A 133 -1.06 14.72 -0.66
C GLU A 133 -0.02 15.18 0.38
N VAL A 134 1.18 14.59 0.34
CA VAL A 134 2.26 14.87 1.29
C VAL A 134 3.55 15.21 0.55
N PRO A 135 4.48 15.94 1.21
CA PRO A 135 5.72 16.38 0.54
C PRO A 135 6.61 15.25 0.05
N ARG A 136 6.63 14.10 0.76
CA ARG A 136 7.51 12.97 0.46
C ARG A 136 6.78 11.66 0.62
N GLY A 137 6.90 10.79 -0.38
CA GLY A 137 6.40 9.41 -0.35
C GLY A 137 7.26 8.48 0.52
N LYS A 138 6.78 7.24 0.72
CA LYS A 138 7.54 6.16 1.40
C LYS A 138 8.92 5.98 0.74
N PRO A 139 10.02 5.88 1.48
CA PRO A 139 10.12 5.55 2.91
C PRO A 139 10.07 6.74 3.89
N ALA A 140 9.82 7.99 3.43
CA ALA A 140 9.59 9.10 4.34
C ALA A 140 8.32 8.90 5.18
N PRO A 141 8.27 9.38 6.43
CA PRO A 141 7.16 9.11 7.34
C PRO A 141 5.89 9.92 7.06
N ASP A 142 5.94 10.83 6.10
CA ASP A 142 4.97 11.91 5.90
C ASP A 142 3.53 11.39 5.74
N GLY A 143 3.31 10.32 4.96
CA GLY A 143 1.99 9.73 4.76
C GLY A 143 1.39 9.13 6.04
N TYR A 144 2.18 8.42 6.83
CA TYR A 144 1.73 7.84 8.11
C TYR A 144 1.49 8.92 9.18
N LEU A 145 2.34 9.94 9.24
CA LEU A 145 2.14 11.08 10.13
C LEU A 145 0.86 11.85 9.79
N GLU A 146 0.60 12.07 8.51
CA GLU A 146 -0.61 12.75 8.05
C GLU A 146 -1.86 11.90 8.32
N ALA A 147 -1.80 10.58 8.13
CA ALA A 147 -2.90 9.69 8.47
C ALA A 147 -3.22 9.75 9.98
N ALA A 148 -2.19 9.66 10.85
CA ALA A 148 -2.38 9.79 12.29
C ALA A 148 -2.99 11.15 12.67
N ARG A 149 -2.50 12.24 12.07
CA ARG A 149 -3.03 13.59 12.28
C ARG A 149 -4.51 13.69 11.90
N ARG A 150 -4.92 13.14 10.73
CA ARG A 150 -6.31 13.20 10.25
C ARG A 150 -7.27 12.41 11.12
N ILE A 151 -6.82 11.30 11.70
CA ILE A 151 -7.65 10.50 12.62
C ILE A 151 -7.56 10.99 14.07
N GLY A 152 -6.77 12.04 14.36
CA GLY A 152 -6.62 12.63 15.69
C GLY A 152 -5.85 11.75 16.68
N ALA A 153 -4.92 10.89 16.21
CA ALA A 153 -4.15 9.98 17.03
C ALA A 153 -2.67 10.41 17.14
N ASP A 154 -2.04 10.07 18.27
CA ASP A 154 -0.59 10.19 18.43
C ASP A 154 0.08 9.03 17.64
N PRO A 155 1.05 9.29 16.75
CA PRO A 155 1.76 8.23 16.02
C PRO A 155 2.35 7.15 16.94
N GLY A 156 2.89 7.51 18.11
CA GLY A 156 3.41 6.56 19.11
C GLY A 156 2.36 5.61 19.70
N GLY A 157 1.07 6.00 19.65
CA GLY A 157 -0.07 5.19 20.03
C GLY A 157 -0.68 4.38 18.88
N CYS A 158 -0.18 4.53 17.66
CA CYS A 158 -0.69 3.85 16.47
C CYS A 158 0.05 2.55 16.17
N VAL A 159 -0.65 1.66 15.48
CA VAL A 159 -0.08 0.47 14.84
C VAL A 159 -0.23 0.63 13.33
N ALA A 160 0.85 0.47 12.56
CA ALA A 160 0.80 0.38 11.12
C ALA A 160 0.78 -1.07 10.65
N VAL A 161 0.07 -1.37 9.55
CA VAL A 161 0.05 -2.68 8.89
C VAL A 161 0.64 -2.53 7.50
N GLU A 162 1.72 -3.27 7.21
CA GLU A 162 2.55 -3.08 6.03
C GLU A 162 3.12 -4.40 5.50
N ASP A 163 3.43 -4.43 4.19
CA ASP A 163 4.04 -5.58 3.51
C ASP A 163 5.42 -5.29 2.92
N SER A 164 5.71 -4.02 2.62
CA SER A 164 6.83 -3.57 1.79
C SER A 164 8.00 -2.99 2.58
N SER A 165 9.23 -3.07 2.00
CA SER A 165 10.43 -2.51 2.64
C SER A 165 10.32 -1.00 2.87
N ASN A 166 9.83 -0.25 1.90
CA ASN A 166 9.70 1.21 2.02
C ASN A 166 8.58 1.59 3.01
N GLY A 167 7.50 0.82 3.02
CA GLY A 167 6.41 1.06 3.93
C GLY A 167 6.77 0.76 5.39
N LEU A 168 7.45 -0.37 5.65
CA LEU A 168 7.96 -0.71 6.99
C LEU A 168 8.89 0.40 7.53
N ARG A 169 9.81 0.89 6.70
CA ARG A 169 10.69 2.01 7.07
C ARG A 169 9.91 3.30 7.33
N SER A 170 8.93 3.61 6.49
CA SER A 170 8.08 4.81 6.61
C SER A 170 7.28 4.81 7.91
N ALA A 171 6.57 3.72 8.20
CA ALA A 171 5.77 3.58 9.42
C ALA A 171 6.64 3.59 10.69
N TYR A 172 7.80 2.91 10.65
CA TYR A 172 8.76 2.95 11.75
C TYR A 172 9.32 4.36 11.99
N ALA A 173 9.69 5.06 10.92
CA ALA A 173 10.17 6.45 10.99
C ALA A 173 9.09 7.43 11.49
N ALA A 174 7.80 7.11 11.30
CA ALA A 174 6.69 7.85 11.87
C ALA A 174 6.51 7.61 13.38
N GLY A 175 7.29 6.70 13.98
CA GLY A 175 7.21 6.34 15.40
C GLY A 175 6.08 5.37 15.74
N MET A 176 5.46 4.74 14.75
CA MET A 176 4.42 3.74 14.94
C MET A 176 5.00 2.36 15.28
N ARG A 177 4.23 1.52 15.96
CA ARG A 177 4.50 0.09 16.00
C ARG A 177 4.09 -0.51 14.68
N VAL A 178 4.94 -1.35 14.08
CA VAL A 178 4.69 -1.89 12.75
C VAL A 178 4.39 -3.38 12.83
N ILE A 179 3.24 -3.78 12.30
CA ILE A 179 2.91 -5.17 12.00
C ILE A 179 3.22 -5.41 10.53
N ALA A 180 4.16 -6.31 10.26
CA ALA A 180 4.44 -6.75 8.91
C ALA A 180 3.53 -7.92 8.53
N VAL A 181 2.94 -7.84 7.34
CA VAL A 181 2.23 -8.94 6.66
C VAL A 181 2.92 -9.15 5.31
N PRO A 182 4.05 -9.87 5.26
CA PRO A 182 4.88 -9.99 4.06
C PRO A 182 4.11 -10.61 2.89
N HIS A 183 4.17 -9.96 1.73
CA HIS A 183 3.58 -10.52 0.52
C HIS A 183 4.36 -11.78 0.07
N PRO A 184 3.69 -12.91 -0.26
CA PRO A 184 4.37 -14.18 -0.53
C PRO A 184 5.35 -14.14 -1.70
N ARG A 185 5.04 -13.33 -2.73
CA ARG A 185 5.87 -13.20 -3.94
C ARG A 185 6.91 -12.09 -3.86
N TYR A 186 6.67 -11.07 -3.02
CA TYR A 186 7.49 -9.86 -2.95
C TYR A 186 7.85 -9.53 -1.49
N PRO A 187 8.56 -10.44 -0.78
CA PRO A 187 8.86 -10.22 0.63
C PRO A 187 9.76 -9.00 0.82
N PRO A 188 9.58 -8.25 1.92
CA PRO A 188 10.43 -7.11 2.23
C PRO A 188 11.87 -7.56 2.51
N ALA A 189 12.81 -6.64 2.33
CA ALA A 189 14.21 -6.85 2.66
C ALA A 189 14.40 -7.18 4.16
N PRO A 190 15.36 -8.05 4.54
CA PRO A 190 15.52 -8.50 5.93
C PRO A 190 15.76 -7.35 6.93
N ASP A 191 16.48 -6.31 6.53
CA ASP A 191 16.73 -5.12 7.36
C ASP A 191 15.44 -4.31 7.63
N ALA A 192 14.56 -4.21 6.63
CA ALA A 192 13.26 -3.57 6.79
C ALA A 192 12.31 -4.42 7.64
N LEU A 193 12.30 -5.74 7.44
CA LEU A 193 11.48 -6.66 8.22
C LEU A 193 11.89 -6.65 9.71
N ALA A 194 13.17 -6.43 10.01
CA ALA A 194 13.66 -6.30 11.38
C ALA A 194 13.11 -5.08 12.14
N LEU A 195 12.53 -4.10 11.45
CA LEU A 195 11.85 -2.94 12.06
C LEU A 195 10.43 -3.30 12.56
N ALA A 196 9.88 -4.42 12.10
CA ALA A 196 8.54 -4.84 12.49
C ALA A 196 8.51 -5.24 13.97
N TRP A 197 7.57 -4.68 14.72
CA TRP A 197 7.25 -5.11 16.06
C TRP A 197 6.67 -6.53 16.11
N ARG A 198 5.96 -6.91 15.02
CA ARG A 198 5.36 -8.23 14.83
C ARG A 198 5.30 -8.57 13.34
N VAL A 199 5.46 -9.86 13.03
CA VAL A 199 5.24 -10.40 11.69
C VAL A 199 4.07 -11.37 11.76
N LEU A 200 3.09 -11.19 10.88
CA LEU A 200 1.92 -12.08 10.77
C LEU A 200 1.95 -12.82 9.43
N PRO A 201 1.47 -14.07 9.40
CA PRO A 201 1.46 -14.85 8.16
C PRO A 201 0.38 -14.39 7.16
N GLY A 202 -0.59 -13.59 7.59
CA GLY A 202 -1.70 -13.08 6.79
C GLY A 202 -2.66 -12.26 7.62
N LEU A 203 -3.64 -11.65 6.96
CA LEU A 203 -4.62 -10.76 7.58
C LEU A 203 -5.62 -11.49 8.50
N ASP A 204 -5.78 -12.80 8.35
CA ASP A 204 -6.61 -13.60 9.27
C ASP A 204 -6.08 -13.57 10.70
N ALA A 205 -4.75 -13.44 10.86
CA ALA A 205 -4.09 -13.31 12.17
C ALA A 205 -4.12 -11.88 12.73
N LEU A 206 -4.59 -10.91 11.97
CA LEU A 206 -4.68 -9.51 12.39
C LEU A 206 -5.97 -9.29 13.17
N THR A 207 -5.89 -9.34 14.51
CA THR A 207 -7.01 -9.18 15.45
C THR A 207 -6.80 -7.99 16.36
N PRO A 208 -7.83 -7.51 17.09
CA PRO A 208 -7.67 -6.46 18.11
C PRO A 208 -6.60 -6.80 19.17
N GLU A 209 -6.48 -8.08 19.53
CA GLU A 209 -5.47 -8.55 20.50
C GLU A 209 -4.06 -8.46 19.90
N SER A 210 -3.92 -8.69 18.58
CA SER A 210 -2.63 -8.55 17.89
C SER A 210 -2.09 -7.12 17.89
N LEU A 211 -2.96 -6.11 18.05
CA LEU A 211 -2.57 -4.70 18.15
C LEU A 211 -2.04 -4.32 19.54
N SER A 212 -2.43 -5.04 20.59
CA SER A 212 -2.20 -4.64 21.99
C SER A 212 -1.18 -5.51 22.76
N SER A 213 -1.05 -6.79 22.41
CA SER A 213 -0.18 -7.71 23.17
C SER A 213 1.27 -7.65 22.70
N ARG A 214 2.22 -7.61 23.67
CA ARG A 214 3.64 -7.83 23.38
C ARG A 214 3.83 -9.21 22.71
N PRO A 215 4.72 -9.32 21.71
CA PRO A 215 5.10 -10.64 21.19
C PRO A 215 5.61 -11.49 22.35
N GLN A 216 5.09 -12.70 22.51
CA GLN A 216 5.71 -13.65 23.44
C GLN A 216 7.07 -14.04 22.87
N PRO A 217 8.17 -13.95 23.63
CA PRO A 217 9.46 -14.43 23.17
C PRO A 217 9.37 -15.95 22.96
N GLY A 218 9.43 -16.43 21.72
CA GLY A 218 9.52 -17.86 21.42
C GLY A 218 8.66 -18.42 20.29
N SER A 219 8.01 -17.65 19.44
CA SER A 219 7.21 -18.20 18.32
C SER A 219 7.85 -18.00 16.92
N LEU A 220 9.16 -18.12 16.86
CA LEU A 220 9.87 -18.34 15.60
C LEU A 220 10.32 -19.82 15.59
N SER A 221 9.51 -20.69 15.05
CA SER A 221 9.87 -22.06 14.70
C SER A 221 9.58 -22.29 13.22
#